data_67c6d0e443d92b1319f8310548c44a77
#
_entry.id   67c6d0e443d92b1319f8310548c44a77
#
_cell.length_a   1.000
_cell.length_b   1.000
_cell.length_c   1.000
_cell.angle_alpha   90.00
_cell.angle_beta   90.00
_cell.angle_gamma   90.00
#
_symmetry.space_group_name_H-M   'P 1'
#
loop_
_entity.id
_entity.type
_entity.pdbx_description
1 polymer ?
#
loop_
_entity_poly.entity_id
_entity_poly.type
_entity_poly.pdbx_seq_one_letter_code
_entity_poly.pdbx_strand_id
1 'polypeptide(L)'
;MLSTNPTLAKIPNINILQDCLLIAQEIQQNLLPKKPPIISGLDISGASVYSCMLGGDFFDYMDFEEVCCRTPDHVGIVVGDVSGHGIYAALLISTVRAYIRCRATQPGDIGQILNSVNGMICKDTGVGGHFITLFYMDVNPGKKEIRWVRAGHEAALYFEAESSAFHELKGEGSALGVSTDMGYEQQRLAGLKTGDIILIGTDGAWEACDPNGEMFGKARIKSIVQQNAGRSAADILQEIVTALTAFQQSSIPADDVTLVVVKFTE
;
A
#
# COMPACT_ATOMS: atom_id res chain seq x y z
N MET A 1 35.51 22.96 -2.01
CA MET A 1 35.38 23.39 -3.42
C MET A 1 34.24 22.62 -4.03
N LEU A 2 33.04 23.24 -4.08
CA LEU A 2 31.89 22.68 -4.75
C LEU A 2 32.11 22.80 -6.25
N SER A 3 32.27 21.68 -6.94
CA SER A 3 32.31 21.62 -8.40
C SER A 3 30.91 22.01 -8.91
N THR A 4 30.79 23.22 -9.42
CA THR A 4 29.60 23.65 -10.17
C THR A 4 29.53 22.82 -11.45
N ASN A 5 28.57 21.91 -11.46
CA ASN A 5 28.23 21.11 -12.64
C ASN A 5 27.58 22.05 -13.70
N PRO A 6 28.19 22.32 -14.85
CA PRO A 6 27.75 23.37 -15.79
C PRO A 6 26.62 22.91 -16.74
N THR A 7 25.91 21.82 -16.46
CA THR A 7 24.97 21.22 -17.41
C THR A 7 23.52 21.19 -16.91
N LEU A 8 23.09 22.16 -16.11
CA LEU A 8 21.65 22.47 -16.03
C LEU A 8 21.32 23.34 -17.26
N ALA A 9 21.18 22.69 -18.41
CA ALA A 9 20.58 23.31 -19.58
C ALA A 9 19.24 23.94 -19.15
N LYS A 10 19.03 25.22 -19.48
CA LYS A 10 17.77 25.94 -19.29
C LYS A 10 16.63 25.04 -19.77
N ILE A 11 15.72 24.65 -18.86
CA ILE A 11 14.49 23.95 -19.25
C ILE A 11 13.70 24.95 -20.11
N PRO A 12 13.57 24.71 -21.44
CA PRO A 12 13.25 25.83 -22.35
C PRO A 12 11.76 26.16 -22.42
N ASN A 13 10.86 25.32 -21.82
CA ASN A 13 9.43 25.56 -21.98
C ASN A 13 8.62 24.82 -20.91
N ILE A 14 7.65 25.51 -20.28
CA ILE A 14 6.73 24.92 -19.28
C ILE A 14 5.93 23.76 -19.86
N ASN A 15 5.63 23.78 -21.17
CA ASN A 15 4.92 22.69 -21.85
C ASN A 15 5.73 21.40 -21.87
N ILE A 16 7.05 21.47 -22.08
CA ILE A 16 7.93 20.29 -22.05
C ILE A 16 7.93 19.66 -20.65
N LEU A 17 7.94 20.48 -19.60
CA LEU A 17 7.87 19.98 -18.24
C LEU A 17 6.53 19.30 -17.93
N GLN A 18 5.43 19.87 -18.41
CA GLN A 18 4.10 19.26 -18.29
C GLN A 18 4.01 17.94 -19.05
N ASP A 19 4.53 17.86 -20.25
CA ASP A 19 4.59 16.62 -21.05
C ASP A 19 5.42 15.54 -20.32
N CYS A 20 6.57 15.90 -19.73
CA CYS A 20 7.38 14.98 -18.94
C CYS A 20 6.65 14.45 -17.70
N LEU A 21 5.88 15.30 -17.01
CA LEU A 21 5.08 14.89 -15.86
C LEU A 21 3.93 13.95 -16.25
N LEU A 22 3.26 14.20 -17.37
CA LEU A 22 2.23 13.32 -17.90
C LEU A 22 2.79 11.92 -18.23
N ILE A 23 3.96 11.87 -18.88
CA ILE A 23 4.64 10.61 -19.18
C ILE A 23 5.02 9.89 -17.87
N ALA A 24 5.55 10.61 -16.88
CA ALA A 24 5.90 10.03 -15.58
C ALA A 24 4.67 9.48 -14.86
N GLN A 25 3.53 10.17 -14.92
CA GLN A 25 2.26 9.70 -14.39
C GLN A 25 1.80 8.40 -15.06
N GLU A 26 1.85 8.36 -16.39
CA GLU A 26 1.49 7.16 -17.16
C GLU A 26 2.38 5.97 -16.77
N ILE A 27 3.70 6.19 -16.63
CA ILE A 27 4.64 5.16 -16.21
C ILE A 27 4.28 4.69 -14.80
N GLN A 28 4.07 5.59 -13.83
CA GLN A 28 3.72 5.24 -12.45
C GLN A 28 2.42 4.42 -12.41
N GLN A 29 1.37 4.88 -13.10
CA GLN A 29 0.10 4.17 -13.17
C GLN A 29 0.22 2.79 -13.83
N ASN A 30 1.13 2.62 -14.81
CA ASN A 30 1.37 1.33 -15.45
C ASN A 30 2.16 0.34 -14.58
N LEU A 31 2.87 0.82 -13.57
CA LEU A 31 3.54 -0.04 -12.58
C LEU A 31 2.55 -0.64 -11.57
N LEU A 32 1.43 0.00 -11.30
CA LEU A 32 0.44 -0.49 -10.35
C LEU A 32 -0.42 -1.60 -10.94
N PRO A 33 -0.91 -2.54 -10.10
CA PRO A 33 -1.79 -3.60 -10.55
C PRO A 33 -3.07 -3.05 -11.17
N LYS A 34 -3.40 -3.51 -12.38
CA LYS A 34 -4.65 -3.13 -13.06
C LYS A 34 -5.83 -4.01 -12.63
N LYS A 35 -5.55 -5.19 -12.12
CA LYS A 35 -6.53 -6.18 -11.65
C LYS A 35 -5.96 -6.94 -10.47
N PRO A 36 -6.79 -7.34 -9.51
CA PRO A 36 -6.37 -8.27 -8.47
C PRO A 36 -6.08 -9.65 -9.06
N PRO A 37 -5.19 -10.44 -8.43
CA PRO A 37 -5.00 -11.85 -8.79
C PRO A 37 -6.26 -12.65 -8.47
N ILE A 38 -6.49 -13.70 -9.24
CA ILE A 38 -7.62 -14.64 -9.02
C ILE A 38 -7.09 -15.78 -8.16
N ILE A 39 -7.41 -15.75 -6.87
CA ILE A 39 -6.98 -16.76 -5.89
C ILE A 39 -8.24 -17.44 -5.32
N SER A 40 -8.29 -18.77 -5.39
CA SER A 40 -9.41 -19.52 -4.81
C SER A 40 -9.52 -19.25 -3.30
N GLY A 41 -10.74 -18.99 -2.82
CA GLY A 41 -10.98 -18.65 -1.42
C GLY A 41 -10.72 -17.21 -1.05
N LEU A 42 -10.39 -16.32 -2.00
CA LEU A 42 -10.22 -14.89 -1.78
C LEU A 42 -10.98 -14.05 -2.80
N ASP A 43 -11.55 -12.95 -2.32
CA ASP A 43 -12.04 -11.84 -3.13
C ASP A 43 -11.23 -10.60 -2.75
N ILE A 44 -10.48 -10.05 -3.71
CA ILE A 44 -9.51 -8.99 -3.49
C ILE A 44 -9.84 -7.80 -4.38
N SER A 45 -9.76 -6.60 -3.81
CA SER A 45 -9.88 -5.36 -4.58
C SER A 45 -8.97 -4.29 -3.98
N GLY A 46 -8.34 -3.48 -4.84
CA GLY A 46 -7.49 -2.37 -4.42
C GLY A 46 -7.65 -1.18 -5.35
N ALA A 47 -7.50 0.01 -4.79
CA ALA A 47 -7.51 1.27 -5.53
C ALA A 47 -6.61 2.30 -4.87
N SER A 48 -6.04 3.17 -5.71
CA SER A 48 -5.38 4.42 -5.30
C SER A 48 -6.04 5.60 -5.98
N VAL A 49 -6.31 6.63 -5.21
CA VAL A 49 -6.78 7.94 -5.67
C VAL A 49 -5.74 8.97 -5.28
N TYR A 50 -5.12 9.61 -6.25
CA TYR A 50 -4.01 10.52 -6.01
C TYR A 50 -4.49 11.97 -5.83
N SER A 51 -3.83 12.66 -4.92
CA SER A 51 -4.01 14.09 -4.65
C SER A 51 -3.37 14.98 -5.73
N CYS A 52 -2.38 14.46 -6.43
CA CYS A 52 -1.65 15.16 -7.48
C CYS A 52 -1.28 14.23 -8.64
N MET A 53 -0.59 14.75 -9.66
CA MET A 53 -0.23 13.98 -10.86
C MET A 53 0.63 12.75 -10.57
N LEU A 54 1.53 12.85 -9.59
CA LEU A 54 2.41 11.77 -9.14
C LEU A 54 2.20 11.54 -7.66
N GLY A 55 1.67 10.38 -7.30
CA GLY A 55 1.38 10.02 -5.92
C GLY A 55 2.60 9.50 -5.15
N GLY A 56 2.53 9.60 -3.82
CA GLY A 56 3.43 8.98 -2.87
C GLY A 56 2.98 7.59 -2.41
N ASP A 57 1.71 7.26 -2.67
CA ASP A 57 1.10 5.99 -2.31
C ASP A 57 1.23 4.92 -3.38
N PHE A 58 1.28 3.67 -2.96
CA PHE A 58 1.19 2.53 -3.86
C PHE A 58 0.63 1.29 -3.18
N PHE A 59 0.09 0.39 -3.99
CA PHE A 59 -0.13 -1.00 -3.59
C PHE A 59 0.38 -1.95 -4.67
N ASP A 60 0.65 -3.19 -4.29
CA ASP A 60 1.05 -4.24 -5.24
C ASP A 60 0.53 -5.60 -4.80
N TYR A 61 0.31 -6.46 -5.78
CA TYR A 61 0.03 -7.87 -5.60
C TYR A 61 1.20 -8.69 -6.11
N MET A 62 1.64 -9.64 -5.32
CA MET A 62 2.66 -10.59 -5.71
C MET A 62 2.02 -11.97 -5.81
N ASP A 63 1.70 -12.35 -7.03
CA ASP A 63 1.33 -13.72 -7.36
C ASP A 63 2.63 -14.56 -7.42
N PHE A 64 2.81 -15.41 -6.45
CA PHE A 64 4.02 -16.22 -6.35
C PHE A 64 4.05 -17.38 -7.36
N GLU A 65 2.94 -17.73 -7.98
CA GLU A 65 2.91 -18.68 -9.08
C GLU A 65 3.61 -18.09 -10.32
N GLU A 66 3.33 -16.83 -10.65
CA GLU A 66 3.98 -16.14 -11.76
C GLU A 66 5.45 -15.82 -11.48
N VAL A 67 5.82 -15.56 -10.22
CA VAL A 67 7.10 -14.94 -9.88
C VAL A 67 8.17 -15.96 -9.48
N CYS A 68 7.86 -17.08 -8.83
CA CYS A 68 8.90 -17.97 -8.31
C CYS A 68 8.55 -19.42 -8.12
N CYS A 69 7.57 -19.98 -8.82
CA CYS A 69 7.18 -21.41 -8.70
C CYS A 69 6.94 -21.87 -7.23
N ARG A 70 6.57 -20.93 -6.35
CA ARG A 70 6.08 -21.26 -5.02
C ARG A 70 4.64 -21.76 -5.16
N THR A 71 4.16 -22.43 -4.13
CA THR A 71 2.82 -23.06 -4.16
C THR A 71 1.75 -22.06 -4.64
N PRO A 72 0.87 -22.45 -5.58
CA PRO A 72 -0.09 -21.56 -6.25
C PRO A 72 -1.16 -20.92 -5.36
N ASP A 73 -1.11 -21.18 -4.05
CA ASP A 73 -2.16 -20.82 -3.10
C ASP A 73 -1.82 -19.61 -2.21
N HIS A 74 -0.84 -18.82 -2.59
CA HIS A 74 -0.40 -17.66 -1.79
C HIS A 74 -0.41 -16.39 -2.60
N VAL A 75 -0.79 -15.29 -1.98
CA VAL A 75 -0.64 -13.95 -2.54
C VAL A 75 0.02 -13.01 -1.54
N GLY A 76 1.06 -12.31 -1.99
CA GLY A 76 1.63 -11.20 -1.26
C GLY A 76 0.88 -9.90 -1.60
N ILE A 77 0.54 -9.12 -0.59
CA ILE A 77 -0.12 -7.83 -0.73
C ILE A 77 0.75 -6.79 -0.03
N VAL A 78 1.06 -5.73 -0.74
CA VAL A 78 1.85 -4.61 -0.23
C VAL A 78 1.04 -3.33 -0.37
N VAL A 79 1.00 -2.53 0.68
CA VAL A 79 0.52 -1.14 0.66
C VAL A 79 1.60 -0.30 1.29
N GLY A 80 1.96 0.80 0.65
CA GLY A 80 3.01 1.69 1.14
C GLY A 80 2.75 3.13 0.78
N ASP A 81 3.33 4.01 1.59
CA ASP A 81 3.30 5.45 1.42
C ASP A 81 4.72 5.99 1.60
N VAL A 82 5.15 6.80 0.66
CA VAL A 82 6.47 7.45 0.61
C VAL A 82 6.35 8.87 1.14
N SER A 83 7.17 9.22 2.11
CA SER A 83 7.21 10.57 2.67
C SER A 83 7.37 11.65 1.59
N GLY A 84 6.37 12.54 1.47
CA GLY A 84 6.28 13.58 0.45
C GLY A 84 5.59 13.10 -0.83
N HIS A 85 5.58 13.93 -1.85
CA HIS A 85 4.85 13.69 -3.10
C HIS A 85 5.66 14.11 -4.33
N GLY A 86 5.14 13.81 -5.51
CA GLY A 86 5.74 14.24 -6.78
C GLY A 86 6.82 13.27 -7.29
N ILE A 87 7.74 13.79 -8.11
CA ILE A 87 8.72 12.98 -8.85
C ILE A 87 9.57 12.10 -7.95
N TYR A 88 10.03 12.64 -6.82
CA TYR A 88 10.88 11.88 -5.89
C TYR A 88 10.15 10.66 -5.35
N ALA A 89 8.93 10.87 -4.82
CA ALA A 89 8.11 9.79 -4.27
C ALA A 89 7.80 8.73 -5.34
N ALA A 90 7.42 9.15 -6.55
CA ALA A 90 7.15 8.25 -7.68
C ALA A 90 8.37 7.38 -8.07
N LEU A 91 9.57 7.95 -8.08
CA LEU A 91 10.81 7.20 -8.33
C LEU A 91 11.13 6.22 -7.21
N LEU A 92 10.94 6.64 -5.95
CA LEU A 92 11.19 5.79 -4.79
C LEU A 92 10.19 4.64 -4.71
N ILE A 93 8.91 4.86 -5.06
CA ILE A 93 7.91 3.79 -5.24
C ILE A 93 8.39 2.75 -6.24
N SER A 94 8.84 3.20 -7.41
CA SER A 94 9.34 2.30 -8.45
C SER A 94 10.50 1.44 -7.96
N THR A 95 11.42 2.05 -7.19
CA THR A 95 12.59 1.40 -6.61
C THR A 95 12.20 0.38 -5.53
N VAL A 96 11.42 0.79 -4.52
CA VAL A 96 11.04 -0.11 -3.43
C VAL A 96 10.19 -1.28 -3.93
N ARG A 97 9.26 -1.03 -4.85
CA ARG A 97 8.46 -2.07 -5.50
C ARG A 97 9.35 -3.10 -6.21
N ALA A 98 10.35 -2.64 -6.98
CA ALA A 98 11.29 -3.53 -7.67
C ALA A 98 12.12 -4.36 -6.67
N TYR A 99 12.60 -3.75 -5.58
CA TYR A 99 13.36 -4.45 -4.53
C TYR A 99 12.51 -5.52 -3.83
N ILE A 100 11.27 -5.21 -3.46
CA ILE A 100 10.35 -6.16 -2.83
C ILE A 100 10.10 -7.33 -3.77
N ARG A 101 9.71 -7.08 -5.03
CA ARG A 101 9.46 -8.13 -6.02
C ARG A 101 10.69 -9.01 -6.24
N CYS A 102 11.85 -8.43 -6.44
CA CYS A 102 13.09 -9.18 -6.63
C CYS A 102 13.45 -10.01 -5.39
N ARG A 103 13.33 -9.44 -4.18
CA ARG A 103 13.70 -10.15 -2.94
C ARG A 103 12.68 -11.23 -2.57
N ALA A 104 11.41 -11.04 -2.88
CA ALA A 104 10.34 -12.00 -2.64
C ALA A 104 10.49 -13.31 -3.46
N THR A 105 11.24 -13.30 -4.57
CA THR A 105 11.57 -14.51 -5.33
C THR A 105 12.60 -15.39 -4.64
N GLN A 106 13.28 -14.89 -3.62
CA GLN A 106 14.35 -15.60 -2.92
C GLN A 106 13.84 -16.22 -1.62
N PRO A 107 14.53 -17.24 -1.06
CA PRO A 107 14.16 -17.82 0.21
C PRO A 107 14.14 -16.78 1.36
N GLY A 108 13.24 -16.99 2.31
CA GLY A 108 13.10 -16.16 3.50
C GLY A 108 11.62 -15.88 3.82
N ASP A 109 11.36 -15.45 5.03
CA ASP A 109 10.07 -14.90 5.45
C ASP A 109 9.96 -13.40 5.10
N ILE A 110 8.76 -12.84 5.26
CA ILE A 110 8.54 -11.43 4.91
C ILE A 110 9.32 -10.44 5.80
N GLY A 111 9.67 -10.82 7.03
CA GLY A 111 10.56 -10.03 7.87
C GLY A 111 11.97 -9.94 7.28
N GLN A 112 12.51 -11.07 6.84
CA GLN A 112 13.82 -11.14 6.17
C GLN A 112 13.81 -10.40 4.81
N ILE A 113 12.68 -10.44 4.09
CA ILE A 113 12.52 -9.67 2.86
C ILE A 113 12.63 -8.18 3.16
N LEU A 114 11.85 -7.67 4.12
CA LEU A 114 11.86 -6.25 4.44
C LEU A 114 13.16 -5.77 5.09
N ASN A 115 13.83 -6.60 5.88
CA ASN A 115 15.17 -6.29 6.38
C ASN A 115 16.16 -6.05 5.24
N SER A 116 16.12 -6.91 4.22
CA SER A 116 16.98 -6.76 3.04
C SER A 116 16.64 -5.50 2.23
N VAL A 117 15.34 -5.25 2.01
CA VAL A 117 14.83 -4.08 1.28
C VAL A 117 15.19 -2.79 2.02
N ASN A 118 15.00 -2.75 3.35
CA ASN A 118 15.37 -1.60 4.16
C ASN A 118 16.86 -1.24 4.03
N GLY A 119 17.73 -2.25 4.07
CA GLY A 119 19.17 -2.03 3.87
C GLY A 119 19.52 -1.43 2.51
N MET A 120 18.75 -1.73 1.45
CA MET A 120 18.91 -1.11 0.13
C MET A 120 18.37 0.32 0.12
N ILE A 121 17.16 0.53 0.62
CA ILE A 121 16.51 1.85 0.68
C ILE A 121 17.36 2.84 1.50
N CYS A 122 17.89 2.44 2.66
CA CYS A 122 18.76 3.30 3.46
C CYS A 122 20.01 3.76 2.69
N LYS A 123 20.53 2.93 1.78
CA LYS A 123 21.67 3.32 0.93
C LYS A 123 21.26 4.32 -0.16
N ASP A 124 20.08 4.16 -0.73
CA ASP A 124 19.58 4.99 -1.84
C ASP A 124 19.08 6.34 -1.35
N THR A 125 18.39 6.40 -0.20
CA THR A 125 17.86 7.65 0.36
C THR A 125 18.92 8.49 1.09
N GLY A 126 19.99 7.86 1.58
CA GLY A 126 21.11 8.55 2.23
C GLY A 126 20.65 9.42 3.41
N VAL A 127 21.26 10.62 3.52
CA VAL A 127 20.96 11.59 4.60
C VAL A 127 19.72 12.44 4.30
N GLY A 128 18.98 12.15 3.22
CA GLY A 128 17.89 12.99 2.69
C GLY A 128 16.60 12.99 3.53
N GLY A 129 16.49 12.12 4.55
CA GLY A 129 15.34 12.08 5.46
C GLY A 129 14.07 11.51 4.85
N HIS A 130 14.13 10.93 3.65
CA HIS A 130 12.99 10.27 3.03
C HIS A 130 12.84 8.83 3.54
N PHE A 131 11.60 8.44 3.81
CA PHE A 131 11.25 7.13 4.32
C PHE A 131 9.98 6.59 3.64
N ILE A 132 9.73 5.32 3.81
CA ILE A 132 8.54 4.65 3.28
C ILE A 132 7.85 3.93 4.42
N THR A 133 6.60 4.25 4.68
CA THR A 133 5.76 3.39 5.50
C THR A 133 5.24 2.24 4.65
N LEU A 134 5.20 1.01 5.19
CA LEU A 134 4.83 -0.15 4.40
C LEU A 134 4.15 -1.22 5.26
N PHE A 135 3.05 -1.76 4.75
CA PHE A 135 2.40 -2.96 5.25
C PHE A 135 2.54 -4.06 4.20
N TYR A 136 3.19 -5.16 4.57
CA TYR A 136 3.32 -6.33 3.72
C TYR A 136 2.59 -7.50 4.36
N MET A 137 1.63 -8.07 3.65
CA MET A 137 0.85 -9.23 4.07
C MET A 137 0.97 -10.38 3.06
N ASP A 138 1.25 -11.57 3.55
CA ASP A 138 1.18 -12.84 2.81
C ASP A 138 -0.10 -13.56 3.24
N VAL A 139 -0.94 -13.94 2.27
CA VAL A 139 -2.23 -14.59 2.49
C VAL A 139 -2.19 -16.00 1.93
N ASN A 140 -2.48 -16.97 2.79
CA ASN A 140 -2.67 -18.37 2.40
C ASN A 140 -4.11 -18.81 2.68
N PRO A 141 -5.01 -18.77 1.69
CA PRO A 141 -6.40 -19.16 1.89
C PRO A 141 -6.55 -20.64 2.20
N GLY A 142 -5.72 -21.52 1.62
CA GLY A 142 -5.77 -22.97 1.88
C GLY A 142 -5.45 -23.34 3.33
N LYS A 143 -4.56 -22.57 3.98
CA LYS A 143 -4.26 -22.69 5.42
C LYS A 143 -5.14 -21.82 6.31
N LYS A 144 -5.98 -20.95 5.71
CA LYS A 144 -6.76 -19.93 6.44
C LYS A 144 -5.87 -19.10 7.36
N GLU A 145 -4.77 -18.61 6.81
CA GLU A 145 -3.67 -17.96 7.53
C GLU A 145 -3.21 -16.72 6.77
N ILE A 146 -2.89 -15.69 7.54
CA ILE A 146 -2.13 -14.53 7.08
C ILE A 146 -0.87 -14.37 7.90
N ARG A 147 0.15 -13.81 7.27
CA ARG A 147 1.37 -13.33 7.91
C ARG A 147 1.60 -11.91 7.45
N TRP A 148 2.11 -11.06 8.33
CA TRP A 148 2.35 -9.67 7.95
C TRP A 148 3.56 -9.09 8.66
N VAL A 149 4.07 -8.02 8.08
CA VAL A 149 5.05 -7.11 8.67
C VAL A 149 4.54 -5.69 8.48
N ARG A 150 4.67 -4.89 9.53
CA ARG A 150 4.38 -3.47 9.52
C ARG A 150 5.68 -2.68 9.67
N ALA A 151 6.05 -1.91 8.65
CA ALA A 151 7.19 -1.02 8.65
C ALA A 151 6.72 0.43 8.77
N GLY A 152 6.42 0.87 10.00
CA GLY A 152 5.96 2.24 10.29
C GLY A 152 4.57 2.60 9.73
N HIS A 153 3.92 1.73 8.98
CA HIS A 153 2.62 1.96 8.35
C HIS A 153 1.48 1.86 9.35
N GLU A 154 0.29 2.35 9.00
CA GLU A 154 -0.92 2.14 9.78
C GLU A 154 -1.26 0.65 9.92
N ALA A 155 -1.85 0.28 11.07
CA ALA A 155 -2.29 -1.09 11.28
C ALA A 155 -3.50 -1.41 10.39
N ALA A 156 -3.46 -2.54 9.68
CA ALA A 156 -4.60 -2.99 8.91
C ALA A 156 -5.78 -3.35 9.84
N LEU A 157 -7.00 -3.14 9.34
CA LEU A 157 -8.22 -3.49 10.06
C LEU A 157 -8.64 -4.92 9.67
N TYR A 158 -8.81 -5.77 10.65
CA TYR A 158 -9.38 -7.09 10.49
C TYR A 158 -10.80 -7.11 11.05
N PHE A 159 -11.79 -7.38 10.19
CA PHE A 159 -13.18 -7.61 10.54
C PHE A 159 -13.42 -9.11 10.66
N GLU A 160 -13.75 -9.57 11.87
CA GLU A 160 -14.15 -10.95 12.15
C GLU A 160 -15.65 -11.10 11.93
N ALA A 161 -16.02 -11.84 10.90
CA ALA A 161 -17.42 -11.94 10.45
C ALA A 161 -18.36 -12.56 11.50
N GLU A 162 -17.86 -13.58 12.23
CA GLU A 162 -18.66 -14.32 13.22
C GLU A 162 -19.07 -13.44 14.41
N SER A 163 -18.18 -12.62 14.91
CA SER A 163 -18.42 -11.73 16.06
C SER A 163 -18.83 -10.32 15.65
N SER A 164 -18.71 -9.99 14.36
CA SER A 164 -18.81 -8.62 13.82
C SER A 164 -17.87 -7.63 14.52
N ALA A 165 -16.74 -8.11 15.03
CA ALA A 165 -15.75 -7.32 15.74
C ALA A 165 -14.62 -6.86 14.80
N PHE A 166 -13.98 -5.73 15.16
CA PHE A 166 -12.79 -5.24 14.49
C PHE A 166 -11.57 -5.39 15.39
N HIS A 167 -10.49 -5.87 14.79
CA HIS A 167 -9.16 -5.95 15.39
C HIS A 167 -8.17 -5.19 14.52
N GLU A 168 -7.06 -4.77 15.12
CA GLU A 168 -5.96 -4.14 14.38
C GLU A 168 -4.81 -5.14 14.24
N LEU A 169 -4.34 -5.34 13.02
CA LEU A 169 -3.18 -6.16 12.72
C LEU A 169 -1.91 -5.32 13.00
N LYS A 170 -1.53 -5.31 14.27
CA LYS A 170 -0.36 -4.56 14.78
C LYS A 170 0.94 -5.29 14.44
N GLY A 171 2.05 -4.59 14.59
CA GLY A 171 3.41 -5.09 14.42
C GLY A 171 4.39 -3.98 14.74
N GLU A 172 5.58 -4.33 15.20
CA GLU A 172 6.65 -3.38 15.47
C GLU A 172 7.53 -3.20 14.24
N GLY A 173 8.11 -2.04 14.08
CA GLY A 173 9.02 -1.69 13.00
C GLY A 173 8.88 -0.22 12.59
N SER A 174 10.01 0.45 12.38
CA SER A 174 10.06 1.80 11.82
C SER A 174 9.83 1.76 10.31
N ALA A 175 9.54 2.92 9.73
CA ALA A 175 9.49 3.06 8.27
C ALA A 175 10.81 2.64 7.61
N LEU A 176 10.75 2.13 6.38
CA LEU A 176 11.93 1.79 5.58
C LEU A 176 12.71 3.06 5.26
N GLY A 177 14.03 2.96 5.27
CA GLY A 177 14.92 4.09 4.98
C GLY A 177 15.31 4.93 6.19
N VAL A 178 14.74 4.67 7.39
CA VAL A 178 15.06 5.44 8.61
C VAL A 178 16.35 4.97 9.25
N SER A 179 16.53 3.66 9.44
CA SER A 179 17.71 3.08 10.05
C SER A 179 17.92 1.64 9.62
N THR A 180 19.19 1.24 9.43
CA THR A 180 19.55 -0.16 9.17
C THR A 180 19.54 -1.03 10.41
N ASP A 181 19.52 -0.43 11.62
CA ASP A 181 19.60 -1.14 12.90
C ASP A 181 18.24 -1.67 13.37
N MET A 182 17.17 -1.31 12.66
CA MET A 182 15.81 -1.77 12.95
C MET A 182 15.54 -3.09 12.23
N GLY A 183 15.05 -4.07 12.99
CA GLY A 183 14.58 -5.35 12.46
C GLY A 183 13.08 -5.37 12.24
N TYR A 184 12.63 -6.21 11.31
CA TYR A 184 11.22 -6.46 11.03
C TYR A 184 10.88 -7.90 11.37
N GLU A 185 9.89 -8.09 12.25
CA GLU A 185 9.42 -9.40 12.66
C GLU A 185 8.06 -9.70 12.04
N GLN A 186 7.95 -10.91 11.49
CA GLN A 186 6.72 -11.41 10.91
C GLN A 186 5.72 -11.76 12.01
N GLN A 187 4.53 -11.20 11.92
CA GLN A 187 3.36 -11.57 12.70
C GLN A 187 2.54 -12.64 11.98
N ARG A 188 1.63 -13.29 12.70
CA ARG A 188 0.80 -14.38 12.15
C ARG A 188 -0.58 -14.40 12.77
N LEU A 189 -1.61 -14.63 11.94
CA LEU A 189 -2.97 -14.96 12.37
C LEU A 189 -3.46 -16.17 11.56
N ALA A 190 -4.01 -17.15 12.23
CA ALA A 190 -4.56 -18.37 11.62
C ALA A 190 -6.01 -18.59 12.10
N GLY A 191 -6.74 -19.43 11.38
CA GLY A 191 -8.13 -19.75 11.69
C GLY A 191 -9.13 -18.76 11.08
N LEU A 192 -8.72 -18.03 10.04
CA LEU A 192 -9.59 -17.14 9.28
C LEU A 192 -10.77 -17.90 8.68
N LYS A 193 -11.93 -17.26 8.64
CA LYS A 193 -13.18 -17.87 8.21
C LYS A 193 -13.73 -17.15 6.98
N THR A 194 -14.60 -17.86 6.26
CA THR A 194 -15.40 -17.24 5.20
C THR A 194 -16.17 -16.05 5.74
N GLY A 195 -16.09 -14.93 5.04
CA GLY A 195 -16.69 -13.65 5.44
C GLY A 195 -15.76 -12.72 6.19
N ASP A 196 -14.62 -13.20 6.68
CA ASP A 196 -13.59 -12.34 7.30
C ASP A 196 -13.02 -11.37 6.27
N ILE A 197 -12.78 -10.13 6.70
CA ILE A 197 -12.30 -9.07 5.81
C ILE A 197 -11.08 -8.39 6.42
N ILE A 198 -10.07 -8.17 5.59
CA ILE A 198 -8.91 -7.37 5.96
C ILE A 198 -8.92 -6.13 5.08
N LEU A 199 -8.80 -4.95 5.68
CA LEU A 199 -8.65 -3.67 5.02
C LEU A 199 -7.28 -3.09 5.38
N ILE A 200 -6.46 -2.88 4.36
CA ILE A 200 -5.17 -2.18 4.46
C ILE A 200 -5.35 -0.83 3.77
N GLY A 201 -4.85 0.24 4.37
CA GLY A 201 -4.95 1.56 3.76
C GLY A 201 -3.91 2.52 4.28
N THR A 202 -3.71 3.62 3.54
CA THR A 202 -2.88 4.76 3.90
C THR A 202 -3.68 5.77 4.73
N ASP A 203 -3.00 6.66 5.42
CA ASP A 203 -3.60 7.64 6.33
C ASP A 203 -4.55 8.62 5.63
N GLY A 204 -4.32 8.95 4.36
CA GLY A 204 -5.25 9.76 3.58
C GLY A 204 -6.69 9.26 3.56
N ALA A 205 -6.92 7.98 3.86
CA ALA A 205 -8.28 7.44 3.93
C ALA A 205 -9.04 7.86 5.20
N TRP A 206 -8.39 7.87 6.37
CA TRP A 206 -9.04 8.23 7.63
C TRP A 206 -8.74 9.64 8.11
N GLU A 207 -7.67 10.26 7.60
CA GLU A 207 -7.32 11.67 7.86
C GLU A 207 -7.98 12.64 6.87
N ALA A 208 -8.68 12.11 5.84
CA ALA A 208 -9.50 12.91 4.94
C ALA A 208 -10.43 13.84 5.72
N CYS A 209 -10.35 15.15 5.45
CA CYS A 209 -11.14 16.16 6.15
C CYS A 209 -12.31 16.67 5.33
N ASP A 210 -13.42 16.99 6.01
CA ASP A 210 -14.51 17.76 5.44
C ASP A 210 -14.14 19.25 5.34
N PRO A 211 -14.96 20.12 4.72
CA PRO A 211 -14.70 21.56 4.64
C PRO A 211 -14.62 22.29 6.00
N ASN A 212 -15.07 21.65 7.08
CA ASN A 212 -15.00 22.21 8.44
C ASN A 212 -13.75 21.72 9.21
N GLY A 213 -12.96 20.82 8.61
CA GLY A 213 -11.78 20.23 9.22
C GLY A 213 -12.05 19.02 10.11
N GLU A 214 -13.26 18.42 10.04
CA GLU A 214 -13.54 17.14 10.71
C GLU A 214 -12.92 16.00 9.92
N MET A 215 -12.18 15.09 10.60
CA MET A 215 -11.60 13.92 9.97
C MET A 215 -12.67 12.84 9.71
N PHE A 216 -12.55 12.11 8.60
CA PHE A 216 -13.41 10.96 8.27
C PHE A 216 -13.33 9.89 9.35
N GLY A 217 -12.13 9.50 9.72
CA GLY A 217 -11.83 8.62 10.83
C GLY A 217 -12.10 7.14 10.57
N LYS A 218 -11.37 6.28 11.26
CA LYS A 218 -11.51 4.81 11.16
C LYS A 218 -12.89 4.29 11.58
N ALA A 219 -13.63 5.04 12.41
CA ALA A 219 -14.96 4.62 12.85
C ALA A 219 -15.96 4.57 11.69
N ARG A 220 -15.95 5.57 10.79
CA ARG A 220 -16.81 5.58 9.59
C ARG A 220 -16.43 4.45 8.64
N ILE A 221 -15.12 4.21 8.42
CA ILE A 221 -14.66 3.10 7.60
C ILE A 221 -15.13 1.75 8.16
N LYS A 222 -14.97 1.51 9.47
CA LYS A 222 -15.46 0.29 10.12
C LYS A 222 -16.97 0.11 9.94
N SER A 223 -17.75 1.18 10.08
CA SER A 223 -19.18 1.15 9.86
C SER A 223 -19.55 0.75 8.42
N ILE A 224 -18.85 1.33 7.42
CA ILE A 224 -19.08 1.01 6.00
C ILE A 224 -18.73 -0.46 5.71
N VAL A 225 -17.58 -0.94 6.19
CA VAL A 225 -17.17 -2.35 6.02
C VAL A 225 -18.21 -3.29 6.64
N GLN A 226 -18.64 -3.02 7.87
CA GLN A 226 -19.63 -3.85 8.57
C GLN A 226 -20.98 -3.89 7.85
N GLN A 227 -21.48 -2.75 7.37
CA GLN A 227 -22.75 -2.65 6.65
C GLN A 227 -22.72 -3.37 5.29
N ASN A 228 -21.55 -3.47 4.68
CA ASN A 228 -21.35 -4.06 3.37
C ASN A 228 -20.61 -5.41 3.42
N ALA A 229 -20.43 -6.02 4.60
CA ALA A 229 -19.64 -7.24 4.77
C ALA A 229 -20.14 -8.44 3.93
N GLY A 230 -21.44 -8.45 3.59
CA GLY A 230 -22.05 -9.45 2.69
C GLY A 230 -21.75 -9.25 1.20
N ARG A 231 -21.19 -8.09 0.79
CA ARG A 231 -20.92 -7.73 -0.61
C ARG A 231 -19.51 -8.14 -1.03
N SER A 232 -19.18 -7.92 -2.31
CA SER A 232 -17.85 -8.17 -2.84
C SER A 232 -16.80 -7.19 -2.28
N ALA A 233 -15.51 -7.57 -2.32
CA ALA A 233 -14.41 -6.70 -1.96
C ALA A 233 -14.42 -5.40 -2.78
N ALA A 234 -14.75 -5.50 -4.07
CA ALA A 234 -14.87 -4.34 -4.95
C ALA A 234 -16.00 -3.40 -4.55
N ASP A 235 -17.16 -3.93 -4.16
CA ASP A 235 -18.27 -3.11 -3.68
C ASP A 235 -17.95 -2.42 -2.36
N ILE A 236 -17.32 -3.12 -1.41
CA ILE A 236 -16.91 -2.55 -0.13
C ILE A 236 -15.93 -1.39 -0.38
N LEU A 237 -14.93 -1.59 -1.23
CA LEU A 237 -13.97 -0.58 -1.60
C LEU A 237 -14.63 0.64 -2.23
N GLN A 238 -15.55 0.41 -3.18
CA GLN A 238 -16.28 1.48 -3.87
C GLN A 238 -17.14 2.29 -2.90
N GLU A 239 -17.80 1.66 -1.93
CA GLU A 239 -18.58 2.35 -0.90
C GLU A 239 -17.70 3.25 -0.03
N ILE A 240 -16.50 2.77 0.36
CA ILE A 240 -15.56 3.59 1.13
C ILE A 240 -15.12 4.80 0.32
N VAL A 241 -14.70 4.61 -0.93
CA VAL A 241 -14.24 5.72 -1.81
C VAL A 241 -15.37 6.72 -2.09
N THR A 242 -16.60 6.22 -2.30
CA THR A 242 -17.77 7.08 -2.51
C THR A 242 -18.08 7.92 -1.27
N ALA A 243 -18.03 7.30 -0.08
CA ALA A 243 -18.27 8.00 1.18
C ALA A 243 -17.19 9.04 1.47
N LEU A 244 -15.91 8.74 1.18
CA LEU A 244 -14.79 9.67 1.31
C LEU A 244 -14.97 10.88 0.40
N THR A 245 -15.28 10.66 -0.89
CA THR A 245 -15.49 11.72 -1.87
C THR A 245 -16.65 12.63 -1.46
N ALA A 246 -17.76 12.04 -1.01
CA ALA A 246 -18.92 12.79 -0.52
C ALA A 246 -18.61 13.60 0.75
N PHE A 247 -17.81 13.06 1.66
CA PHE A 247 -17.41 13.70 2.90
C PHE A 247 -16.49 14.89 2.66
N GLN A 248 -15.48 14.72 1.81
CA GLN A 248 -14.54 15.79 1.45
C GLN A 248 -15.19 16.87 0.56
N GLN A 249 -16.34 16.60 -0.05
CA GLN A 249 -16.98 17.47 -1.06
C GLN A 249 -16.04 17.84 -2.22
N SER A 250 -15.08 16.98 -2.51
CA SER A 250 -14.08 17.13 -3.57
C SER A 250 -13.82 15.79 -4.25
N SER A 251 -13.65 15.80 -5.56
CA SER A 251 -13.22 14.64 -6.33
C SER A 251 -11.70 14.39 -6.26
N ILE A 252 -10.93 15.39 -5.82
CA ILE A 252 -9.49 15.29 -5.63
C ILE A 252 -9.24 15.30 -4.13
N PRO A 253 -8.66 14.24 -3.55
CA PRO A 253 -8.37 14.19 -2.13
C PRO A 253 -7.24 15.17 -1.76
N ALA A 254 -7.16 15.56 -0.49
CA ALA A 254 -6.10 16.43 0.03
C ALA A 254 -4.75 15.70 0.12
N ASP A 255 -4.78 14.40 0.36
CA ASP A 255 -3.65 13.49 0.34
C ASP A 255 -4.00 12.24 -0.47
N ASP A 256 -3.00 11.45 -0.85
CA ASP A 256 -3.21 10.21 -1.58
C ASP A 256 -4.00 9.21 -0.73
N VAL A 257 -4.94 8.51 -1.35
CA VAL A 257 -5.78 7.50 -0.70
C VAL A 257 -5.56 6.17 -1.38
N THR A 258 -4.94 5.25 -0.68
CA THR A 258 -4.76 3.88 -1.15
C THR A 258 -5.41 2.89 -0.20
N LEU A 259 -6.24 2.01 -0.75
CA LEU A 259 -6.99 1.00 0.00
C LEU A 259 -6.92 -0.34 -0.70
N VAL A 260 -6.75 -1.41 0.07
CA VAL A 260 -6.87 -2.80 -0.39
C VAL A 260 -7.80 -3.55 0.55
N VAL A 261 -8.82 -4.18 -0.01
CA VAL A 261 -9.77 -5.07 0.68
C VAL A 261 -9.47 -6.51 0.29
N VAL A 262 -9.33 -7.37 1.28
CA VAL A 262 -9.19 -8.82 1.11
C VAL A 262 -10.29 -9.49 1.90
N LYS A 263 -11.16 -10.23 1.22
CA LYS A 263 -12.26 -10.97 1.83
C LYS A 263 -12.05 -12.47 1.63
N PHE A 264 -12.16 -13.23 2.71
CA PHE A 264 -12.13 -14.68 2.67
C PHE A 264 -13.48 -15.21 2.19
N THR A 265 -13.44 -16.07 1.16
CA THR A 265 -14.60 -16.71 0.54
C THR A 265 -14.56 -18.24 0.71
N GLU A 266 -15.51 -18.94 0.13
CA GLU A 266 -15.55 -20.42 0.11
C GLU A 266 -14.52 -21.02 -0.85
#